data_7e1a0e4268ddcb6c24cd59fd3fff3118
#
_entry.id   7e1a0e4268ddcb6c24cd59fd3fff3118
#
_cell.length_a   1.000
_cell.length_b   1.000
_cell.length_c   1.000
_cell.angle_alpha   90.00
_cell.angle_beta   90.00
_cell.angle_gamma   90.00
#
_symmetry.space_group_name_H-M   'P 1'
#
loop_
_entity.id
_entity.type
_entity.pdbx_description
1 polymer ?
#
loop_
_entity_poly.entity_id
_entity_poly.type
_entity_poly.pdbx_seq_one_letter_code
_entity_poly.pdbx_strand_id
1 'polypeptide(L)'
;MTLSLPFLVVGLMASTIFSLVHTTSWADYEDGGFGPPAQPKPSRPSGSAGHAERRGFPGERGLSGPAGPRGPPGPPGPVLICGRDLFGSVGQDVELLMKMTTKLELAVTFHFVRKVGQKYLVSNKERGSFQKASEFCSQQGVELVLPQSGEENNKLTQLIGEADQTAWINRERLESESLKFTKWAEGQPDEPIQQESCIVVSDKGYWRVSRDCSLNAYIVCQI
;
A
#
# COMPACT_ATOMS: atom_id res chain seq x y z
N MET A 1 7.23 -23.66 33.07
CA MET A 1 6.58 -23.18 31.86
C MET A 1 7.03 -21.72 31.68
N THR A 2 8.10 -21.51 30.93
CA THR A 2 8.69 -20.16 30.68
C THR A 2 8.22 -19.71 29.29
N LEU A 3 7.28 -18.78 29.24
CA LEU A 3 6.91 -18.10 28.01
C LEU A 3 8.12 -17.27 27.53
N SER A 4 8.56 -17.54 26.31
CA SER A 4 9.72 -16.88 25.74
C SER A 4 9.47 -15.38 25.52
N LEU A 5 10.44 -14.57 25.92
CA LEU A 5 10.45 -13.10 25.86
C LEU A 5 9.96 -12.47 24.53
N PRO A 6 10.12 -13.08 23.34
CA PRO A 6 9.69 -12.47 22.08
C PRO A 6 8.19 -12.27 21.91
N PHE A 7 7.35 -13.10 22.53
CA PHE A 7 5.90 -12.92 22.44
C PHE A 7 5.36 -11.74 23.27
N LEU A 8 6.07 -11.36 24.33
CA LEU A 8 5.67 -10.24 25.20
C LEU A 8 5.95 -8.88 24.53
N VAL A 9 7.02 -8.78 23.76
CA VAL A 9 7.39 -7.52 23.06
C VAL A 9 6.44 -7.24 21.88
N VAL A 10 6.04 -8.27 21.13
CA VAL A 10 5.08 -8.12 20.02
C VAL A 10 3.70 -7.73 20.54
N GLY A 11 3.27 -8.31 21.66
CA GLY A 11 1.98 -7.96 22.29
C GLY A 11 1.92 -6.51 22.79
N LEU A 12 3.01 -5.98 23.34
CA LEU A 12 3.11 -4.59 23.81
C LEU A 12 3.11 -3.57 22.67
N MET A 13 3.79 -3.88 21.55
CA MET A 13 3.81 -3.00 20.37
C MET A 13 2.44 -2.94 19.69
N ALA A 14 1.72 -4.05 19.57
CA ALA A 14 0.37 -4.06 19.02
C ALA A 14 -0.61 -3.23 19.86
N SER A 15 -0.51 -3.29 21.20
CA SER A 15 -1.35 -2.50 22.10
C SER A 15 -1.07 -1.00 22.01
N THR A 16 0.18 -0.59 21.82
CA THR A 16 0.52 0.85 21.72
C THR A 16 0.06 1.46 20.39
N ILE A 17 0.12 0.71 19.29
CA ILE A 17 -0.37 1.18 17.98
C ILE A 17 -1.90 1.33 18.02
N PHE A 18 -2.62 0.39 18.64
CA PHE A 18 -4.07 0.47 18.75
C PHE A 18 -4.54 1.65 19.64
N SER A 19 -3.80 2.00 20.70
CA SER A 19 -4.09 3.17 21.52
C SER A 19 -3.83 4.50 20.80
N LEU A 20 -2.83 4.58 19.92
CA LEU A 20 -2.56 5.80 19.15
C LEU A 20 -3.61 6.09 18.08
N VAL A 21 -4.23 5.08 17.50
CA VAL A 21 -5.28 5.26 16.49
C VAL A 21 -6.60 5.68 17.13
N HIS A 22 -6.83 5.40 18.43
CA HIS A 22 -8.10 5.73 19.10
C HIS A 22 -8.12 7.11 19.76
N THR A 23 -7.00 7.85 19.80
CA THR A 23 -6.92 9.18 20.44
C THR A 23 -6.99 10.35 19.46
N THR A 24 -7.15 10.16 18.17
CA THR A 24 -7.58 11.22 17.28
C THR A 24 -9.10 11.35 17.35
N SER A 25 -9.58 11.86 18.47
CA SER A 25 -10.92 12.36 18.65
C SER A 25 -11.16 13.53 17.69
N TRP A 26 -12.21 13.40 16.90
CA TRP A 26 -12.79 14.48 16.13
C TRP A 26 -13.52 15.43 17.09
N ALA A 27 -12.82 16.25 17.78
CA ALA A 27 -13.40 17.34 18.52
C ALA A 27 -12.63 18.60 18.15
N ASP A 28 -13.38 19.47 17.54
CA ASP A 28 -13.33 20.91 17.39
C ASP A 28 -13.36 21.36 15.94
N TYR A 29 -14.52 21.11 15.29
CA TYR A 29 -15.02 22.02 14.27
C TYR A 29 -15.93 23.01 15.01
N GLU A 30 -15.34 24.08 15.57
CA GLU A 30 -16.11 25.22 16.02
C GLU A 30 -16.79 25.86 14.83
N ASP A 31 -18.10 25.76 14.86
CA ASP A 31 -19.04 26.46 14.01
C ASP A 31 -18.81 27.97 14.17
N GLY A 32 -18.11 28.57 13.21
CA GLY A 32 -17.97 30.01 13.09
C GLY A 32 -19.32 30.60 12.70
N GLY A 33 -20.20 30.79 13.69
CA GLY A 33 -21.46 31.46 13.55
C GLY A 33 -21.22 32.88 13.04
N PHE A 34 -21.51 33.11 11.78
CA PHE A 34 -21.75 34.47 11.27
C PHE A 34 -23.02 35.00 11.91
N GLY A 35 -22.86 35.81 12.96
CA GLY A 35 -23.95 36.58 13.52
C GLY A 35 -24.53 37.51 12.45
N PRO A 36 -25.88 37.76 12.48
CA PRO A 36 -26.53 38.68 11.54
C PRO A 36 -25.96 40.08 11.69
N PRO A 37 -25.84 40.85 10.58
CA PRO A 37 -25.34 42.21 10.61
C PRO A 37 -26.17 43.11 11.54
N ALA A 38 -25.51 43.92 12.31
CA ALA A 38 -26.13 44.85 13.26
C ALA A 38 -27.06 45.82 12.52
N GLN A 39 -28.33 45.91 12.98
CA GLN A 39 -29.29 46.87 12.47
C GLN A 39 -28.86 48.31 12.87
N PRO A 40 -28.99 49.29 11.96
CA PRO A 40 -28.68 50.68 12.27
C PRO A 40 -29.66 51.25 13.29
N LYS A 41 -29.16 51.97 14.28
CA LYS A 41 -29.95 52.69 15.28
C LYS A 41 -30.93 53.68 14.63
N PRO A 42 -32.16 53.79 15.09
CA PRO A 42 -33.10 54.78 14.59
C PRO A 42 -32.65 56.19 14.98
N SER A 43 -32.68 57.10 14.03
CA SER A 43 -32.41 58.51 14.21
C SER A 43 -33.57 59.23 14.93
N ARG A 44 -33.20 60.17 15.75
CA ARG A 44 -34.14 60.99 16.59
C ARG A 44 -35.14 61.76 15.71
N PRO A 45 -36.42 61.85 16.07
CA PRO A 45 -37.37 62.64 15.29
C PRO A 45 -37.10 64.15 15.40
N SER A 46 -37.16 64.81 14.24
CA SER A 46 -37.10 66.26 14.12
C SER A 46 -38.45 66.90 14.42
N GLY A 47 -38.43 68.08 15.00
CA GLY A 47 -39.64 68.74 15.51
C GLY A 47 -40.70 69.08 14.46
N SER A 48 -41.96 69.19 14.95
CA SER A 48 -43.13 69.37 14.14
C SER A 48 -43.12 70.65 13.30
N ALA A 49 -43.37 70.53 12.01
CA ALA A 49 -43.68 71.62 11.11
C ALA A 49 -45.18 71.88 11.17
N GLY A 50 -45.61 73.17 11.05
CA GLY A 50 -46.97 73.60 11.17
C GLY A 50 -47.96 73.01 10.16
N HIS A 51 -49.25 73.03 10.59
CA HIS A 51 -50.40 72.49 9.84
C HIS A 51 -50.49 73.02 8.42
N ALA A 52 -50.38 72.17 7.44
CA ALA A 52 -50.74 72.45 6.08
C ALA A 52 -52.26 72.11 5.84
N GLU A 53 -52.95 72.94 5.04
CA GLU A 53 -54.29 72.73 4.67
C GLU A 53 -54.55 71.35 4.04
N ARG A 54 -55.73 70.77 4.37
CA ARG A 54 -56.09 69.42 3.91
C ARG A 54 -56.25 69.38 2.40
N ARG A 55 -55.39 68.72 1.75
CA ARG A 55 -55.47 68.30 0.35
C ARG A 55 -56.57 67.25 0.21
N GLY A 56 -57.43 67.42 -0.84
CA GLY A 56 -58.51 66.45 -1.11
C GLY A 56 -57.96 65.01 -1.21
N PHE A 57 -58.80 64.06 -0.79
CA PHE A 57 -58.44 62.62 -0.78
C PHE A 57 -58.00 62.18 -2.19
N PRO A 58 -56.87 61.47 -2.34
CA PRO A 58 -56.56 60.84 -3.61
C PRO A 58 -57.65 59.83 -3.97
N GLY A 59 -57.97 59.69 -5.26
CA GLY A 59 -58.89 58.65 -5.76
C GLY A 59 -58.37 57.26 -5.37
N GLU A 60 -59.28 56.33 -5.18
CA GLU A 60 -59.01 54.97 -4.82
C GLU A 60 -58.00 54.37 -5.83
N ARG A 61 -56.94 53.75 -5.29
CA ARG A 61 -55.96 53.05 -6.08
C ARG A 61 -56.63 51.82 -6.72
N GLY A 62 -56.47 51.66 -8.04
CA GLY A 62 -56.93 50.47 -8.76
C GLY A 62 -56.42 49.20 -8.13
N LEU A 63 -57.25 48.16 -8.14
CA LEU A 63 -56.89 46.85 -7.61
C LEU A 63 -55.64 46.31 -8.26
N SER A 64 -54.72 45.80 -7.46
CA SER A 64 -53.53 45.13 -7.96
C SER A 64 -53.91 43.95 -8.86
N GLY A 65 -53.29 43.82 -10.01
CA GLY A 65 -53.47 42.68 -10.89
C GLY A 65 -53.17 41.35 -10.16
N PRO A 66 -53.77 40.26 -10.63
CA PRO A 66 -53.53 38.96 -10.03
C PRO A 66 -52.02 38.64 -10.07
N ALA A 67 -51.56 37.94 -9.03
CA ALA A 67 -50.16 37.47 -8.98
C ALA A 67 -49.87 36.57 -10.19
N GLY A 68 -48.72 36.73 -10.80
CA GLY A 68 -48.25 35.87 -11.90
C GLY A 68 -48.15 34.40 -11.47
N PRO A 69 -48.24 33.50 -12.41
CA PRO A 69 -48.09 32.08 -12.12
C PRO A 69 -46.73 31.81 -11.46
N ARG A 70 -46.72 30.87 -10.54
CA ARG A 70 -45.49 30.41 -9.86
C ARG A 70 -44.50 29.87 -10.91
N GLY A 71 -43.26 30.27 -10.85
CA GLY A 71 -42.22 29.76 -11.72
C GLY A 71 -42.05 28.22 -11.57
N PRO A 72 -41.55 27.57 -12.60
CA PRO A 72 -41.28 26.14 -12.55
C PRO A 72 -40.35 25.80 -11.40
N PRO A 73 -40.47 24.60 -10.82
CA PRO A 73 -39.50 24.12 -9.83
C PRO A 73 -38.07 24.19 -10.38
N GLY A 74 -37.11 24.53 -9.57
CA GLY A 74 -35.70 24.47 -9.95
C GLY A 74 -35.26 23.02 -10.30
N PRO A 75 -34.20 22.86 -11.10
CA PRO A 75 -33.68 21.55 -11.40
C PRO A 75 -33.31 20.82 -10.10
N PRO A 76 -33.44 19.49 -10.07
CA PRO A 76 -32.96 18.70 -8.94
C PRO A 76 -31.47 19.03 -8.66
N GLY A 77 -31.11 19.13 -7.41
CA GLY A 77 -29.71 19.29 -7.02
C GLY A 77 -28.85 18.11 -7.52
N PRO A 78 -27.58 18.30 -7.66
CA PRO A 78 -26.68 17.21 -8.05
C PRO A 78 -26.84 16.04 -7.06
N VAL A 79 -27.09 14.84 -7.61
CA VAL A 79 -27.11 13.63 -6.81
C VAL A 79 -25.67 13.39 -6.34
N LEU A 80 -25.42 13.67 -5.08
CA LEU A 80 -24.21 13.17 -4.41
C LEU A 80 -24.38 11.65 -4.30
N ILE A 81 -23.85 10.95 -5.29
CA ILE A 81 -23.66 9.52 -5.18
C ILE A 81 -22.55 9.37 -4.13
N CYS A 82 -22.93 9.28 -2.86
CA CYS A 82 -22.10 8.70 -1.80
C CYS A 82 -21.90 7.24 -2.19
N GLY A 83 -21.12 7.00 -3.21
CA GLY A 83 -21.09 5.72 -3.84
C GLY A 83 -19.72 5.10 -3.79
N ARG A 84 -19.74 3.86 -3.95
CA ARG A 84 -18.70 2.85 -4.08
C ARG A 84 -17.42 3.32 -4.77
N ASP A 85 -17.43 4.34 -5.60
CA ASP A 85 -16.29 4.77 -6.40
C ASP A 85 -15.26 5.55 -5.58
N LEU A 86 -15.67 6.25 -4.52
CA LEU A 86 -14.74 6.87 -3.58
C LEU A 86 -14.04 5.86 -2.68
N PHE A 87 -14.69 4.72 -2.40
CA PHE A 87 -14.11 3.65 -1.57
C PHE A 87 -13.43 2.55 -2.39
N GLY A 88 -13.66 2.50 -3.70
CA GLY A 88 -13.04 1.51 -4.58
C GLY A 88 -11.51 1.63 -4.62
N SER A 89 -10.98 2.84 -4.78
CA SER A 89 -9.54 3.09 -4.75
C SER A 89 -8.95 2.87 -3.36
N VAL A 90 -9.62 3.34 -2.31
CA VAL A 90 -9.17 3.15 -0.91
C VAL A 90 -9.13 1.67 -0.55
N GLY A 91 -10.09 0.86 -0.99
CA GLY A 91 -10.08 -0.59 -0.78
C GLY A 91 -8.88 -1.27 -1.43
N GLN A 92 -8.52 -0.88 -2.65
CA GLN A 92 -7.34 -1.40 -3.35
C GLN A 92 -6.04 -0.98 -2.65
N ASP A 93 -5.95 0.27 -2.20
CA ASP A 93 -4.78 0.77 -1.49
C ASP A 93 -4.58 0.05 -0.15
N VAL A 94 -5.66 -0.21 0.59
CA VAL A 94 -5.62 -0.98 1.84
C VAL A 94 -5.17 -2.42 1.57
N GLU A 95 -5.70 -3.08 0.53
CA GLU A 95 -5.28 -4.44 0.17
C GLU A 95 -3.80 -4.48 -0.21
N LEU A 96 -3.33 -3.50 -0.99
CA LEU A 96 -1.91 -3.38 -1.34
C LEU A 96 -1.03 -3.19 -0.10
N LEU A 97 -1.43 -2.30 0.80
CA LEU A 97 -0.71 -2.06 2.05
C LEU A 97 -0.68 -3.31 2.93
N MET A 98 -1.77 -4.04 3.06
CA MET A 98 -1.81 -5.31 3.78
C MET A 98 -0.84 -6.32 3.19
N LYS A 99 -0.82 -6.49 1.86
CA LYS A 99 0.13 -7.38 1.18
C LYS A 99 1.59 -6.97 1.43
N MET A 100 1.87 -5.67 1.39
CA MET A 100 3.22 -5.16 1.66
C MET A 100 3.62 -5.39 3.12
N THR A 101 2.72 -5.18 4.07
CA THR A 101 2.95 -5.40 5.50
C THR A 101 3.24 -6.87 5.77
N THR A 102 2.41 -7.78 5.26
CA THR A 102 2.61 -9.23 5.42
C THR A 102 3.94 -9.69 4.86
N LYS A 103 4.34 -9.19 3.68
CA LYS A 103 5.66 -9.47 3.10
C LYS A 103 6.81 -8.96 3.98
N LEU A 104 6.66 -7.78 4.53
CA LEU A 104 7.67 -7.19 5.41
C LEU A 104 7.76 -7.95 6.74
N GLU A 105 6.63 -8.29 7.36
CA GLU A 105 6.57 -9.11 8.56
C GLU A 105 7.30 -10.44 8.36
N LEU A 106 7.06 -11.09 7.23
CA LEU A 106 7.76 -12.33 6.89
C LEU A 106 9.26 -12.09 6.64
N ALA A 107 9.62 -11.03 5.93
CA ALA A 107 11.02 -10.72 5.64
C ALA A 107 11.85 -10.46 6.89
N VAL A 108 11.29 -9.83 7.93
CA VAL A 108 12.02 -9.51 9.18
C VAL A 108 12.27 -10.75 10.05
N THR A 109 11.67 -11.89 9.75
CA THR A 109 11.99 -13.17 10.43
C THR A 109 13.34 -13.74 10.01
N PHE A 110 13.91 -13.24 8.91
CA PHE A 110 15.21 -13.68 8.38
C PHE A 110 16.33 -12.75 8.81
N HIS A 111 17.53 -13.30 9.02
CA HIS A 111 18.70 -12.53 9.47
C HIS A 111 19.28 -11.62 8.36
N PHE A 112 19.17 -12.03 7.11
CA PHE A 112 19.69 -11.31 5.96
C PHE A 112 18.59 -11.04 4.96
N VAL A 113 18.35 -9.77 4.69
CA VAL A 113 17.28 -9.31 3.79
C VAL A 113 17.86 -8.33 2.77
N ARG A 114 17.51 -8.49 1.51
CA ARG A 114 17.79 -7.52 0.44
C ARG A 114 16.51 -7.23 -0.33
N LYS A 115 16.11 -5.98 -0.35
CA LYS A 115 14.98 -5.53 -1.16
C LYS A 115 15.45 -5.20 -2.57
N VAL A 116 14.68 -5.63 -3.57
CA VAL A 116 14.85 -5.27 -4.98
C VAL A 116 13.47 -5.14 -5.64
N GLY A 117 13.15 -3.93 -6.06
CA GLY A 117 11.79 -3.63 -6.55
C GLY A 117 10.72 -3.99 -5.51
N GLN A 118 9.79 -4.86 -5.89
CA GLN A 118 8.72 -5.36 -5.04
C GLN A 118 9.02 -6.68 -4.33
N LYS A 119 10.24 -7.22 -4.52
CA LYS A 119 10.67 -8.49 -3.94
C LYS A 119 11.61 -8.28 -2.77
N TYR A 120 11.61 -9.25 -1.87
CA TYR A 120 12.63 -9.39 -0.84
C TYR A 120 13.37 -10.71 -1.05
N LEU A 121 14.68 -10.66 -1.15
CA LEU A 121 15.55 -11.82 -1.09
C LEU A 121 15.98 -12.02 0.35
N VAL A 122 15.77 -13.20 0.90
CA VAL A 122 15.92 -13.47 2.33
C VAL A 122 16.75 -14.74 2.56
N SER A 123 17.58 -14.75 3.60
CA SER A 123 18.43 -15.88 3.96
C SER A 123 18.79 -15.85 5.44
N ASN A 124 18.99 -17.02 6.03
CA ASN A 124 19.62 -17.17 7.33
C ASN A 124 21.11 -17.61 7.22
N LYS A 125 21.67 -17.55 6.01
CA LYS A 125 23.00 -18.07 5.71
C LYS A 125 23.13 -19.58 5.93
N GLU A 126 22.00 -20.28 5.98
CA GLU A 126 22.01 -21.74 5.99
C GLU A 126 22.47 -22.28 4.65
N ARG A 127 23.05 -23.48 4.70
CA ARG A 127 23.49 -24.23 3.53
C ARG A 127 22.89 -25.62 3.54
N GLY A 128 22.80 -26.23 2.38
CA GLY A 128 22.33 -27.57 2.24
C GLY A 128 22.16 -28.01 0.80
N SER A 129 21.61 -29.20 0.62
CA SER A 129 21.20 -29.73 -0.68
C SER A 129 20.10 -28.90 -1.32
N PHE A 130 19.87 -29.10 -2.60
CA PHE A 130 18.75 -28.47 -3.32
C PHE A 130 17.39 -28.81 -2.69
N GLN A 131 17.21 -30.09 -2.32
CA GLN A 131 15.98 -30.53 -1.67
C GLN A 131 15.76 -29.80 -0.33
N LYS A 132 16.80 -29.73 0.53
CA LYS A 132 16.72 -28.95 1.77
C LYS A 132 16.37 -27.49 1.52
N ALA A 133 16.94 -26.88 0.47
CA ALA A 133 16.66 -25.49 0.12
C ALA A 133 15.22 -25.27 -0.30
N SER A 134 14.67 -26.14 -1.15
CA SER A 134 13.28 -26.09 -1.60
C SER A 134 12.32 -26.30 -0.42
N GLU A 135 12.57 -27.31 0.40
CA GLU A 135 11.77 -27.60 1.61
C GLU A 135 11.80 -26.44 2.61
N PHE A 136 12.97 -25.87 2.87
CA PHE A 136 13.13 -24.75 3.79
C PHE A 136 12.27 -23.55 3.36
N CYS A 137 12.39 -23.11 2.10
CA CYS A 137 11.60 -22.00 1.61
C CYS A 137 10.09 -22.30 1.64
N SER A 138 9.68 -23.50 1.21
CA SER A 138 8.28 -23.94 1.24
C SER A 138 7.68 -23.93 2.64
N GLN A 139 8.43 -24.39 3.65
CA GLN A 139 7.98 -24.39 5.05
C GLN A 139 7.76 -22.99 5.61
N GLN A 140 8.48 -22.00 5.08
CA GLN A 140 8.29 -20.59 5.41
C GLN A 140 7.17 -19.92 4.58
N GLY A 141 6.51 -20.66 3.69
CA GLY A 141 5.47 -20.13 2.81
C GLY A 141 6.02 -19.22 1.69
N VAL A 142 7.30 -19.40 1.34
CA VAL A 142 8.00 -18.63 0.31
C VAL A 142 8.65 -19.55 -0.71
N GLU A 143 9.19 -18.97 -1.77
CA GLU A 143 9.82 -19.74 -2.84
C GLU A 143 11.33 -19.63 -2.80
N LEU A 144 12.00 -20.68 -3.30
CA LEU A 144 13.44 -20.61 -3.59
C LEU A 144 13.67 -19.51 -4.64
N VAL A 145 14.76 -18.78 -4.51
CA VAL A 145 15.05 -17.61 -5.36
C VAL A 145 15.18 -17.96 -6.84
N LEU A 146 14.60 -17.13 -7.71
CA LEU A 146 14.89 -17.10 -9.15
C LEU A 146 15.04 -15.63 -9.59
N PRO A 147 16.28 -15.15 -9.87
CA PRO A 147 16.49 -13.80 -10.35
C PRO A 147 15.85 -13.59 -11.73
N GLN A 148 15.04 -12.54 -11.87
CA GLN A 148 14.37 -12.16 -13.11
C GLN A 148 14.98 -10.90 -13.74
N SER A 149 16.02 -10.36 -13.13
CA SER A 149 16.76 -9.21 -13.64
C SER A 149 18.22 -9.22 -13.17
N GLY A 150 19.07 -8.46 -13.85
CA GLY A 150 20.45 -8.27 -13.45
C GLY A 150 20.59 -7.65 -12.05
N GLU A 151 19.65 -6.78 -11.65
CA GLU A 151 19.62 -6.20 -10.32
C GLU A 151 19.32 -7.26 -9.24
N GLU A 152 18.30 -8.10 -9.46
CA GLU A 152 17.99 -9.23 -8.57
C GLU A 152 19.17 -10.17 -8.42
N ASN A 153 19.81 -10.50 -9.53
CA ASN A 153 21.01 -11.37 -9.55
C ASN A 153 22.17 -10.74 -8.77
N ASN A 154 22.40 -9.44 -8.89
CA ASN A 154 23.44 -8.74 -8.13
C ASN A 154 23.10 -8.67 -6.62
N LYS A 155 21.83 -8.52 -6.24
CA LYS A 155 21.43 -8.57 -4.83
C LYS A 155 21.57 -9.97 -4.25
N LEU A 156 21.33 -11.00 -5.05
CA LEU A 156 21.55 -12.38 -4.66
C LEU A 156 23.06 -12.64 -4.39
N THR A 157 23.95 -12.18 -5.25
CA THR A 157 25.41 -12.32 -5.02
C THR A 157 25.87 -11.60 -3.76
N GLN A 158 25.27 -10.45 -3.41
CA GLN A 158 25.54 -9.76 -2.15
C GLN A 158 25.10 -10.55 -0.91
N LEU A 159 24.08 -11.41 -1.04
CA LEU A 159 23.69 -12.33 0.03
C LEU A 159 24.64 -13.51 0.15
N ILE A 160 25.17 -14.01 -0.94
CA ILE A 160 26.21 -15.06 -0.92
C ILE A 160 27.45 -14.49 -0.20
N GLY A 161 27.98 -13.38 -0.67
CA GLY A 161 28.96 -12.52 0.00
C GLY A 161 30.39 -13.07 0.16
N GLU A 162 30.61 -14.36 -0.04
CA GLU A 162 31.89 -15.03 0.13
C GLU A 162 32.40 -15.56 -1.22
N ALA A 163 33.71 -15.49 -1.43
CA ALA A 163 34.32 -16.01 -2.64
C ALA A 163 34.15 -17.53 -2.76
N ASP A 164 34.03 -17.99 -3.97
CA ASP A 164 33.87 -19.41 -4.34
C ASP A 164 32.66 -20.14 -3.74
N GLN A 165 31.66 -19.36 -3.29
CA GLN A 165 30.43 -19.92 -2.78
C GLN A 165 29.31 -19.85 -3.83
N THR A 166 28.32 -20.71 -3.63
CA THR A 166 27.16 -20.81 -4.52
C THR A 166 25.86 -20.75 -3.74
N ALA A 167 24.77 -20.39 -4.41
CA ALA A 167 23.40 -20.51 -3.90
C ALA A 167 22.52 -21.27 -4.89
N TRP A 168 21.49 -21.93 -4.38
CA TRP A 168 20.51 -22.63 -5.20
C TRP A 168 19.56 -21.67 -5.90
N ILE A 169 19.17 -22.01 -7.14
CA ILE A 169 18.12 -21.30 -7.91
C ILE A 169 16.93 -22.24 -8.12
N ASN A 170 15.73 -21.68 -8.08
CA ASN A 170 14.48 -22.40 -8.34
C ASN A 170 14.41 -22.86 -9.80
N ARG A 171 14.63 -24.14 -10.02
CA ARG A 171 14.58 -24.76 -11.35
C ARG A 171 13.16 -24.87 -11.89
N GLU A 172 12.18 -25.21 -11.05
CA GLU A 172 10.81 -25.49 -11.49
C GLU A 172 10.17 -24.27 -12.16
N ARG A 173 10.46 -23.08 -11.63
CA ARG A 173 10.01 -21.83 -12.27
C ARG A 173 10.79 -21.49 -13.54
N LEU A 174 12.03 -21.94 -13.63
CA LEU A 174 12.84 -21.72 -14.84
C LEU A 174 12.28 -22.46 -16.06
N GLU A 175 11.71 -23.63 -15.84
CA GLU A 175 11.06 -24.42 -16.90
C GLU A 175 9.64 -23.90 -17.25
N SER A 176 8.93 -23.35 -16.28
CA SER A 176 7.52 -22.94 -16.43
C SER A 176 7.33 -21.53 -16.97
N GLU A 177 8.31 -20.64 -16.75
CA GLU A 177 8.22 -19.23 -17.14
C GLU A 177 9.12 -18.91 -18.32
N SER A 178 8.62 -18.07 -19.25
CA SER A 178 9.47 -17.44 -20.27
C SER A 178 10.42 -16.47 -19.59
N LEU A 179 11.65 -16.90 -19.31
CA LEU A 179 12.64 -16.10 -18.59
C LEU A 179 13.05 -14.88 -19.42
N LYS A 180 12.89 -13.72 -18.83
CA LYS A 180 13.37 -12.45 -19.38
C LYS A 180 14.85 -12.21 -19.12
N PHE A 181 15.43 -12.93 -18.18
CA PHE A 181 16.81 -12.76 -17.72
C PHE A 181 17.46 -14.10 -17.41
N THR A 182 18.65 -14.32 -17.96
CA THR A 182 19.54 -15.41 -17.61
C THR A 182 20.98 -14.90 -17.59
N LYS A 183 21.85 -15.49 -16.77
CA LYS A 183 23.29 -15.18 -16.75
C LYS A 183 24.08 -16.46 -16.59
N TRP A 184 24.07 -17.27 -17.63
CA TRP A 184 24.80 -18.51 -17.67
C TRP A 184 26.32 -18.30 -17.69
N ALA A 185 27.05 -19.20 -17.06
CA ALA A 185 28.50 -19.27 -17.20
C ALA A 185 28.89 -19.69 -18.62
N GLU A 186 30.11 -19.46 -19.01
CA GLU A 186 30.63 -19.85 -20.32
C GLU A 186 30.48 -21.38 -20.54
N GLY A 187 29.90 -21.76 -21.68
CA GLY A 187 29.59 -23.16 -22.00
C GLY A 187 28.40 -23.74 -21.25
N GLN A 188 27.59 -22.91 -20.54
CA GLN A 188 26.40 -23.38 -19.82
C GLN A 188 25.10 -22.85 -20.45
N PRO A 189 23.99 -23.59 -20.38
CA PRO A 189 23.92 -25.03 -20.05
C PRO A 189 24.57 -25.86 -21.15
N ASP A 190 25.41 -26.81 -20.79
CA ASP A 190 26.09 -27.71 -21.71
C ASP A 190 25.18 -28.79 -22.29
N GLU A 191 24.08 -29.09 -21.58
CA GLU A 191 23.03 -30.01 -21.99
C GLU A 191 21.65 -29.42 -21.64
N PRO A 192 20.55 -29.90 -22.27
CA PRO A 192 19.21 -29.53 -21.84
C PRO A 192 19.02 -29.81 -20.34
N ILE A 193 18.37 -28.88 -19.66
CA ILE A 193 18.12 -29.00 -18.21
C ILE A 193 17.19 -30.21 -18.01
N GLN A 194 17.71 -31.24 -17.34
CA GLN A 194 16.96 -32.46 -17.06
C GLN A 194 16.23 -32.35 -15.73
N GLN A 195 15.19 -33.17 -15.52
CA GLN A 195 14.41 -33.16 -14.27
C GLN A 195 15.27 -33.43 -13.01
N GLU A 196 16.37 -34.14 -13.14
CA GLU A 196 17.28 -34.51 -12.04
C GLU A 196 18.40 -33.49 -11.83
N SER A 197 18.55 -32.49 -12.70
CA SER A 197 19.60 -31.47 -12.56
C SER A 197 19.12 -30.30 -11.71
N CYS A 198 20.05 -29.65 -11.02
CA CYS A 198 19.82 -28.48 -10.20
C CYS A 198 20.62 -27.30 -10.73
N ILE A 199 20.29 -26.09 -10.34
CA ILE A 199 20.96 -24.89 -10.81
C ILE A 199 21.53 -24.14 -9.63
N VAL A 200 22.77 -23.74 -9.75
CA VAL A 200 23.47 -22.89 -8.78
C VAL A 200 23.91 -21.59 -9.42
N VAL A 201 23.92 -20.54 -8.63
CA VAL A 201 24.53 -19.25 -8.96
C VAL A 201 25.80 -19.08 -8.14
N SER A 202 26.90 -18.65 -8.78
CA SER A 202 28.16 -18.33 -8.10
C SER A 202 28.10 -16.95 -7.42
N ASP A 203 29.09 -16.66 -6.58
CA ASP A 203 29.38 -15.34 -6.01
C ASP A 203 29.52 -14.23 -7.07
N LYS A 204 29.95 -14.56 -8.29
CA LYS A 204 30.03 -13.65 -9.44
C LYS A 204 28.72 -13.51 -10.20
N GLY A 205 27.69 -14.23 -9.78
CA GLY A 205 26.35 -14.18 -10.38
C GLY A 205 26.18 -15.01 -11.65
N TYR A 206 27.14 -15.88 -11.99
CA TYR A 206 27.00 -16.79 -13.12
C TYR A 206 26.28 -18.07 -12.72
N TRP A 207 25.35 -18.52 -13.56
CA TRP A 207 24.54 -19.69 -13.35
C TRP A 207 25.17 -20.93 -13.98
N ARG A 208 25.09 -22.06 -13.32
CA ARG A 208 25.53 -23.36 -13.81
C ARG A 208 24.56 -24.45 -13.48
N VAL A 209 24.39 -25.37 -14.40
CA VAL A 209 23.69 -26.63 -14.15
C VAL A 209 24.61 -27.55 -13.36
N SER A 210 24.08 -28.17 -12.32
CA SER A 210 24.75 -29.19 -11.52
C SER A 210 23.97 -30.48 -11.54
N ARG A 211 24.66 -31.60 -11.76
CA ARG A 211 24.10 -32.96 -11.60
C ARG A 211 24.14 -33.42 -10.13
N ASP A 212 24.94 -32.75 -9.33
CA ASP A 212 25.06 -33.02 -7.89
C ASP A 212 24.15 -32.01 -7.13
N CYS A 213 22.95 -32.47 -6.84
CA CYS A 213 21.97 -31.69 -6.06
C CYS A 213 22.21 -31.80 -4.54
N SER A 214 23.21 -32.55 -4.11
CA SER A 214 23.61 -32.69 -2.69
C SER A 214 24.65 -31.66 -2.27
N LEU A 215 25.15 -30.83 -3.18
CA LEU A 215 26.09 -29.74 -2.89
C LEU A 215 25.61 -28.91 -1.70
N ASN A 216 26.57 -28.46 -0.87
CA ASN A 216 26.28 -27.63 0.28
C ASN A 216 26.27 -26.12 -0.11
N ALA A 217 25.24 -25.70 -0.84
CA ALA A 217 25.08 -24.33 -1.29
C ALA A 217 24.16 -23.49 -0.38
N TYR A 218 24.26 -22.17 -0.45
CA TYR A 218 23.40 -21.26 0.31
C TYR A 218 21.94 -21.36 -0.07
N ILE A 219 21.10 -21.26 0.94
CA ILE A 219 19.64 -21.22 0.82
C ILE A 219 19.21 -19.75 0.84
N VAL A 220 18.66 -19.30 -0.26
CA VAL A 220 18.10 -17.96 -0.41
C VAL A 220 16.68 -18.09 -0.95
N CYS A 221 15.73 -17.51 -0.24
CA CYS A 221 14.31 -17.51 -0.63
C CYS A 221 13.91 -16.12 -1.17
N GLN A 222 12.77 -16.06 -1.86
CA GLN A 222 12.14 -14.81 -2.33
C GLN A 222 10.71 -14.67 -1.83
N ILE A 223 10.35 -13.43 -1.47
CA ILE A 223 9.02 -13.03 -0.97
C ILE A 223 8.39 -12.06 -1.93
#